data_b85cb601258d730ae1ba9c21641ac693
#
_entry.id   b85cb601258d730ae1ba9c21641ac693
#
_cell.length_a   1.000
_cell.length_b   1.000
_cell.length_c   1.000
_cell.angle_alpha   90.00
_cell.angle_beta   90.00
_cell.angle_gamma   90.00
#
_symmetry.space_group_name_H-M   'P 1'
#
loop_
_entity.id
_entity.type
_entity.pdbx_description
1 polymer ?
#
loop_
_entity_poly.entity_id
_entity_poly.type
_entity_poly.pdbx_seq_one_letter_code
_entity_poly.pdbx_strand_id
1 'polypeptide(L)'
;SDTGSTSSFAQQVLTLVNRERTANGLSALRLDDTLSRYAAVKSQDMHDNGYFSHTSPTYGSPFDMMKSFGITYNYAGENIAMGYSSPEAVMTAWMNSAGHRANILSANFTTLGVGYGADGGYWTQWFIG
;
A
#
# COMPACT_ATOMS: atom_id res chain seq x y z
N SER A 1 18.38 -0.35 10.33
CA SER A 1 17.69 -0.36 9.94
C SER A 1 16.54 -0.94 10.15
N ASP A 2 15.94 -0.78 10.75
CA ASP A 2 14.93 -1.17 10.92
C ASP A 2 14.11 -1.37 10.01
N THR A 3 14.38 -1.01 9.21
CA THR A 3 13.61 -1.21 8.14
C THR A 3 13.63 -2.62 7.71
N GLY A 4 14.42 -3.49 8.31
CA GLY A 4 14.53 -4.84 7.88
C GLY A 4 13.22 -5.58 7.79
N SER A 5 12.45 -5.66 8.88
CA SER A 5 11.22 -6.43 8.84
C SER A 5 10.16 -5.75 7.99
N THR A 6 10.07 -4.42 8.01
CA THR A 6 9.12 -3.70 7.17
C THR A 6 9.45 -3.90 5.70
N SER A 7 10.74 -3.82 5.34
CA SER A 7 11.17 -4.05 3.97
C SER A 7 10.89 -5.49 3.54
N SER A 8 11.07 -6.46 4.45
CA SER A 8 10.77 -7.85 4.15
C SER A 8 9.28 -8.06 3.91
N PHE A 9 8.42 -7.41 4.71
CA PHE A 9 6.98 -7.49 4.52
C PHE A 9 6.57 -6.82 3.20
N ALA A 10 7.20 -5.70 2.87
CA ALA A 10 6.94 -5.02 1.59
C ALA A 10 7.28 -5.93 0.41
N GLN A 11 8.42 -6.61 0.46
CA GLN A 11 8.81 -7.56 -0.58
C GLN A 11 7.83 -8.72 -0.68
N GLN A 12 7.36 -9.24 0.46
CA GLN A 12 6.40 -10.33 0.46
C GLN A 12 5.06 -9.90 -0.14
N VAL A 13 4.60 -8.69 0.19
CA VAL A 13 3.37 -8.15 -0.41
C VAL A 13 3.55 -7.97 -1.91
N LEU A 14 4.70 -7.44 -2.35
CA LEU A 14 4.99 -7.30 -3.77
C LEU A 14 4.91 -8.65 -4.50
N THR A 15 5.51 -9.68 -3.92
CA THR A 15 5.50 -11.02 -4.50
C THR A 15 4.06 -11.52 -4.64
N LEU A 16 3.25 -11.34 -3.60
CA LEU A 16 1.85 -11.79 -3.62
C LEU A 16 1.02 -10.99 -4.62
N VAL A 17 1.21 -9.67 -4.68
CA VAL A 17 0.53 -8.82 -5.65
C VAL A 17 0.87 -9.25 -7.08
N ASN A 18 2.15 -9.46 -7.35
CA ASN A 18 2.58 -9.82 -8.70
C ASN A 18 2.15 -11.23 -9.11
N ARG A 19 2.00 -12.13 -8.15
CA ARG A 19 1.42 -13.45 -8.42
C ARG A 19 0.00 -13.31 -8.95
N GLU A 20 -0.81 -12.46 -8.30
CA GLU A 20 -2.19 -12.23 -8.74
C GLU A 20 -2.23 -11.52 -10.08
N ARG A 21 -1.36 -10.53 -10.27
CA ARG A 21 -1.33 -9.77 -11.52
C ARG A 21 -0.93 -10.65 -12.69
N THR A 22 0.13 -11.43 -12.55
CA THR A 22 0.57 -12.30 -13.66
C THR A 22 -0.46 -13.39 -13.96
N ALA A 23 -1.15 -13.89 -12.95
CA ALA A 23 -2.22 -14.86 -13.16
C ALA A 23 -3.40 -14.27 -13.95
N ASN A 24 -3.53 -12.94 -13.97
CA ASN A 24 -4.56 -12.24 -14.71
C ASN A 24 -4.04 -11.54 -15.96
N GLY A 25 -2.84 -11.88 -16.41
CA GLY A 25 -2.27 -11.34 -17.64
C GLY A 25 -1.74 -9.93 -17.54
N LEU A 26 -1.46 -9.45 -16.33
CA LEU A 26 -0.98 -8.09 -16.10
C LEU A 26 0.51 -8.09 -15.85
N SER A 27 1.17 -6.98 -16.17
CA SER A 27 2.59 -6.80 -15.91
C SER A 27 2.85 -6.68 -14.40
N ALA A 28 4.00 -7.19 -13.96
CA ALA A 28 4.40 -7.09 -12.57
C ALA A 28 4.65 -5.63 -12.19
N LEU A 29 4.30 -5.27 -10.96
CA LEU A 29 4.63 -3.97 -10.40
C LEU A 29 6.06 -3.97 -9.87
N ARG A 30 6.66 -2.78 -9.83
CA ARG A 30 7.97 -2.56 -9.24
C ARG A 30 7.78 -1.95 -7.85
N LEU A 31 8.51 -2.47 -6.86
CA LEU A 31 8.49 -1.89 -5.52
C LEU A 31 9.40 -0.67 -5.49
N ASP A 32 8.88 0.45 -5.00
CA ASP A 32 9.63 1.68 -4.87
C ASP A 32 9.87 1.99 -3.39
N ASP A 33 11.13 2.18 -3.01
CA ASP A 33 11.50 2.39 -1.61
C ASP A 33 10.97 3.71 -1.07
N THR A 34 11.03 4.77 -1.86
CA THR A 34 10.53 6.08 -1.46
C THR A 34 9.03 6.06 -1.27
N LEU A 35 8.32 5.46 -2.22
CA LEU A 35 6.86 5.32 -2.13
C LEU A 35 6.47 4.47 -0.92
N SER A 36 7.23 3.40 -0.65
CA SER A 36 7.00 2.55 0.51
C SER A 36 7.21 3.30 1.82
N ARG A 37 8.24 4.15 1.87
CA ARG A 37 8.52 4.96 3.05
C ARG A 37 7.35 5.88 3.37
N TYR A 38 6.79 6.53 2.36
CA TYR A 38 5.65 7.43 2.55
C TYR A 38 4.35 6.66 2.82
N ALA A 39 4.19 5.47 2.24
CA ALA A 39 3.07 4.61 2.59
C ALA A 39 3.14 4.21 4.08
N ALA A 40 4.34 3.99 4.60
CA ALA A 40 4.51 3.72 6.03
C ALA A 40 4.14 4.93 6.89
N VAL A 41 4.38 6.14 6.40
CA VAL A 41 3.92 7.36 7.09
C VAL A 41 2.39 7.36 7.19
N LYS A 42 1.70 6.93 6.15
CA LYS A 42 0.24 6.82 6.19
C LYS A 42 -0.21 5.81 7.24
N SER A 43 0.42 4.63 7.30
CA SER A 43 0.09 3.64 8.32
C SER A 43 0.32 4.18 9.73
N GLN A 44 1.43 4.88 9.94
CA GLN A 44 1.75 5.47 11.23
C GLN A 44 0.77 6.59 11.58
N ASP A 45 0.37 7.38 10.58
CA ASP A 45 -0.59 8.46 10.78
C ASP A 45 -1.95 7.92 11.26
N MET A 46 -2.41 6.82 10.66
CA MET A 46 -3.64 6.17 11.09
C MET A 46 -3.56 5.72 12.56
N HIS A 47 -2.43 5.15 12.94
CA HIS A 47 -2.22 4.73 14.32
C HIS A 47 -2.17 5.94 15.26
N ASP A 48 -1.35 6.94 14.94
CA ASP A 48 -1.07 8.05 15.84
C ASP A 48 -2.28 8.97 16.04
N ASN A 49 -3.10 9.12 15.00
CA ASN A 49 -4.27 10.01 15.06
C ASN A 49 -5.58 9.26 15.25
N GLY A 50 -5.52 7.95 15.47
CA GLY A 50 -6.67 7.15 15.86
C GLY A 50 -7.77 7.10 14.81
N TYR A 51 -7.41 6.94 13.54
CA TYR A 51 -8.41 6.83 12.48
C TYR A 51 -8.07 5.68 11.52
N PHE A 52 -9.08 5.24 10.79
CA PHE A 52 -8.91 4.25 9.72
C PHE A 52 -9.74 4.72 8.54
N SER A 53 -9.12 5.43 7.61
CA SER A 53 -9.80 6.04 6.48
C SER A 53 -8.77 6.41 5.42
N HIS A 54 -9.20 6.48 4.17
CA HIS A 54 -8.34 7.01 3.11
C HIS A 54 -8.00 8.47 3.34
N THR A 55 -8.90 9.24 3.95
CA THR A 55 -8.68 10.66 4.20
C THR A 55 -8.02 10.87 5.55
N SER A 56 -6.81 11.45 5.53
CA SER A 56 -6.07 11.78 6.74
C SER A 56 -6.57 13.12 7.30
N PRO A 57 -6.72 13.23 8.63
CA PRO A 57 -7.04 14.53 9.22
C PRO A 57 -5.94 15.56 9.06
N THR A 58 -4.71 15.12 8.79
CA THR A 58 -3.56 16.02 8.61
C THR A 58 -3.24 16.27 7.14
N TYR A 59 -3.25 15.22 6.32
CA TYR A 59 -2.75 15.28 4.95
C TYR A 59 -3.86 15.32 3.89
N GLY A 60 -5.11 15.04 4.26
CA GLY A 60 -6.22 14.99 3.31
C GLY A 60 -6.31 13.64 2.60
N SER A 61 -6.70 13.64 1.33
CA SER A 61 -6.83 12.41 0.55
C SER A 61 -5.47 11.78 0.31
N PRO A 62 -5.41 10.49 -0.09
CA PRO A 62 -4.13 9.87 -0.45
C PRO A 62 -3.42 10.65 -1.55
N PHE A 63 -4.18 11.22 -2.47
CA PHE A 63 -3.62 11.99 -3.59
C PHE A 63 -3.01 13.30 -3.12
N ASP A 64 -3.68 13.98 -2.20
CA ASP A 64 -3.13 15.19 -1.56
C ASP A 64 -1.86 14.86 -0.78
N MET A 65 -1.87 13.74 -0.07
CA MET A 65 -0.73 13.31 0.71
C MET A 65 0.46 12.98 -0.19
N MET A 66 0.24 12.24 -1.29
CA MET A 66 1.28 11.95 -2.26
C MET A 66 1.86 13.23 -2.85
N LYS A 67 1.00 14.17 -3.21
CA LYS A 67 1.44 15.44 -3.77
C LYS A 67 2.29 16.23 -2.78
N SER A 68 1.90 16.24 -1.52
CA SER A 68 2.66 16.95 -0.48
C SER A 68 4.06 16.35 -0.28
N PHE A 69 4.24 15.07 -0.61
CA PHE A 69 5.53 14.40 -0.54
C PHE A 69 6.31 14.48 -1.85
N GLY A 70 5.80 15.18 -2.85
CA GLY A 70 6.50 15.33 -4.12
C GLY A 70 6.42 14.13 -5.05
N ILE A 71 5.48 13.23 -4.82
CA ILE A 71 5.29 12.06 -5.68
C ILE A 71 4.51 12.48 -6.92
N THR A 72 5.08 12.17 -8.10
CA THR A 72 4.42 12.48 -9.37
C THR A 72 3.84 11.21 -9.98
N TYR A 73 2.68 11.34 -10.63
CA TYR A 73 2.00 10.18 -11.22
C TYR A 73 0.93 10.65 -12.20
N ASN A 74 0.53 9.75 -13.11
CA ASN A 74 -0.65 9.95 -13.94
C ASN A 74 -1.85 9.21 -13.35
N TYR A 75 -1.59 8.08 -12.69
CA TYR A 75 -2.61 7.28 -12.03
C TYR A 75 -2.13 6.96 -10.62
N ALA A 76 -3.06 6.96 -9.66
CA ALA A 76 -2.74 6.63 -8.28
C ALA A 76 -3.92 5.95 -7.61
N GLY A 77 -3.61 5.09 -6.63
CA GLY A 77 -4.63 4.43 -5.84
C GLY A 77 -4.08 4.02 -4.49
N GLU A 78 -4.97 3.69 -3.57
CA GLU A 78 -4.59 3.29 -2.22
C GLU A 78 -5.45 2.14 -1.75
N ASN A 79 -4.81 1.14 -1.13
CA ASN A 79 -5.48 0.14 -0.30
C ASN A 79 -4.97 0.32 1.12
N ILE A 80 -5.88 0.22 2.09
CA ILE A 80 -5.50 0.26 3.51
C ILE A 80 -6.12 -0.95 4.21
N ALA A 81 -5.50 -1.35 5.33
CA ALA A 81 -6.02 -2.42 6.18
C ALA A 81 -5.55 -2.21 7.61
N MET A 82 -6.26 -2.82 8.55
CA MET A 82 -5.97 -2.70 9.97
C MET A 82 -6.26 -4.02 10.64
N GLY A 83 -5.38 -4.41 11.58
CA GLY A 83 -5.60 -5.61 12.37
C GLY A 83 -4.98 -6.88 11.79
N TYR A 84 -4.12 -6.76 10.79
CA TYR A 84 -3.44 -7.92 10.20
C TYR A 84 -1.97 -7.93 10.60
N SER A 85 -1.42 -9.12 10.83
CA SER A 85 -0.04 -9.25 11.29
C SER A 85 0.87 -9.95 10.29
N SER A 86 0.36 -10.34 9.12
CA SER A 86 1.19 -10.99 8.10
C SER A 86 0.81 -10.53 6.71
N PRO A 87 1.76 -10.56 5.76
CA PRO A 87 1.48 -10.23 4.36
C PRO A 87 0.41 -11.12 3.74
N GLU A 88 0.44 -12.42 4.05
CA GLU A 88 -0.53 -13.36 3.50
C GLU A 88 -1.96 -13.04 3.94
N ALA A 89 -2.13 -12.73 5.23
CA ALA A 89 -3.44 -12.43 5.77
C ALA A 89 -4.02 -11.16 5.17
N VAL A 90 -3.22 -10.09 5.07
CA VAL A 90 -3.69 -8.82 4.53
C VAL A 90 -3.98 -8.94 3.03
N MET A 91 -3.16 -9.68 2.28
CA MET A 91 -3.40 -9.91 0.85
C MET A 91 -4.70 -10.67 0.61
N THR A 92 -4.96 -11.70 1.42
CA THR A 92 -6.20 -12.46 1.31
C THR A 92 -7.40 -11.54 1.51
N ALA A 93 -7.33 -10.66 2.52
CA ALA A 93 -8.42 -9.72 2.79
C ALA A 93 -8.61 -8.75 1.62
N TRP A 94 -7.53 -8.20 1.07
CA TRP A 94 -7.63 -7.27 -0.04
C TRP A 94 -8.20 -7.95 -1.30
N MET A 95 -7.75 -9.16 -1.60
CA MET A 95 -8.24 -9.87 -2.80
C MET A 95 -9.70 -10.31 -2.67
N ASN A 96 -10.21 -10.45 -1.46
CA ASN A 96 -11.61 -10.80 -1.23
C ASN A 96 -12.54 -9.59 -1.21
N SER A 97 -11.99 -8.39 -1.39
CA SER A 97 -12.77 -7.16 -1.45
C SER A 97 -12.68 -6.59 -2.86
N ALA A 98 -13.83 -6.41 -3.51
CA ALA A 98 -13.87 -6.00 -4.92
C ALA A 98 -13.12 -4.68 -5.15
N GLY A 99 -13.28 -3.70 -4.27
CA GLY A 99 -12.63 -2.41 -4.42
C GLY A 99 -11.11 -2.48 -4.28
N HIS A 100 -10.64 -3.24 -3.29
CA HIS A 100 -9.20 -3.41 -3.09
C HIS A 100 -8.58 -4.24 -4.20
N ARG A 101 -9.27 -5.30 -4.63
CA ARG A 101 -8.79 -6.15 -5.72
C ARG A 101 -8.68 -5.36 -7.02
N ALA A 102 -9.60 -4.44 -7.27
CA ALA A 102 -9.57 -3.63 -8.48
C ALA A 102 -8.28 -2.81 -8.58
N ASN A 103 -7.78 -2.28 -7.45
CA ASN A 103 -6.50 -1.58 -7.44
C ASN A 103 -5.34 -2.53 -7.75
N ILE A 104 -5.33 -3.69 -7.11
CA ILE A 104 -4.25 -4.67 -7.30
C ILE A 104 -4.19 -5.12 -8.76
N LEU A 105 -5.33 -5.27 -9.41
CA LEU A 105 -5.43 -5.77 -10.79
C LEU A 105 -5.59 -4.68 -11.83
N SER A 106 -5.28 -3.43 -11.50
CA SER A 106 -5.41 -2.34 -12.47
C SER A 106 -4.20 -2.31 -13.42
N ALA A 107 -4.47 -2.25 -14.71
CA ALA A 107 -3.43 -2.13 -15.72
C ALA A 107 -2.76 -0.75 -15.75
N ASN A 108 -3.34 0.23 -15.06
CA ASN A 108 -2.82 1.59 -15.05
C ASN A 108 -1.63 1.78 -14.13
N PHE A 109 -1.38 0.85 -13.22
CA PHE A 109 -0.32 0.99 -12.24
C PHE A 109 0.93 0.24 -12.66
N THR A 110 2.10 0.81 -12.35
CA THR A 110 3.41 0.23 -12.64
C THR A 110 4.26 0.07 -11.38
N THR A 111 3.95 0.79 -10.34
CA THR A 111 4.81 0.92 -9.15
C THR A 111 3.98 0.78 -7.89
N LEU A 112 4.55 0.09 -6.91
CA LEU A 112 3.91 -0.18 -5.63
C LEU A 112 4.76 0.33 -4.48
N GLY A 113 4.12 0.94 -3.50
CA GLY A 113 4.71 1.22 -2.20
C GLY A 113 3.91 0.52 -1.13
N VAL A 114 4.59 -0.10 -0.17
CA VAL A 114 3.95 -0.84 0.91
C VAL A 114 4.45 -0.31 2.25
N GLY A 115 3.52 0.08 3.11
CA GLY A 115 3.82 0.49 4.47
C GLY A 115 3.12 -0.41 5.48
N TYR A 116 3.79 -0.68 6.59
CA TYR A 116 3.27 -1.50 7.66
C TYR A 116 3.63 -0.89 9.01
N GLY A 117 2.64 -0.74 9.88
CA GLY A 117 2.84 -0.34 11.27
C GLY A 117 2.45 -1.51 12.17
N ALA A 118 3.42 -2.08 12.89
CA ALA A 118 3.19 -3.27 13.69
C ALA A 118 2.21 -3.03 14.82
N ASP A 119 2.21 -1.83 15.38
CA ASP A 119 1.27 -1.49 16.45
C ASP A 119 -0.10 -1.26 15.85
N GLY A 120 -1.01 -2.19 16.11
CA GLY A 120 -2.36 -2.16 15.55
C GLY A 120 -2.48 -2.84 14.20
N GLY A 121 -1.38 -3.23 13.57
CA GLY A 121 -1.41 -3.93 12.29
C GLY A 121 -1.95 -3.10 11.14
N TYR A 122 -1.49 -1.84 11.02
CA TYR A 122 -1.93 -0.94 9.96
C TYR A 122 -1.10 -1.15 8.70
N TRP A 123 -1.78 -1.29 7.55
CA TRP A 123 -1.14 -1.53 6.25
C TRP A 123 -1.59 -0.49 5.25
N THR A 124 -0.67 -0.07 4.40
CA THR A 124 -0.98 0.85 3.30
C THR A 124 -0.29 0.35 2.03
N GLN A 125 -1.06 0.24 0.95
CA GLN A 125 -0.51 0.05 -0.38
C GLN A 125 -0.77 1.31 -1.17
N TRP A 126 0.28 1.89 -1.75
CA TRP A 126 0.15 2.99 -2.69
C TRP A 126 0.57 2.51 -4.06
N PHE A 127 -0.31 2.70 -5.02
CA PHE A 127 -0.10 2.32 -6.42
C PHE A 127 0.02 3.59 -7.24
N ILE A 128 1.01 3.67 -8.11
CA ILE A 128 1.14 4.78 -9.06
C ILE A 128 1.48 4.25 -10.45
N GLY A 129 1.17 5.05 -11.45
CA GLY A 129 1.49 4.75 -12.84
C GLY A 129 1.54 5.99 -13.69
#